data_1f419c75240eb100d13038096d30ec45
#
_entry.id   1f419c75240eb100d13038096d30ec45
#
_cell.length_a   1.000
_cell.length_b   1.000
_cell.length_c   1.000
_cell.angle_alpha   90.00
_cell.angle_beta   90.00
_cell.angle_gamma   90.00
#
_symmetry.space_group_name_H-M   'P 1'
#
loop_
_entity.id
_entity.type
_entity.pdbx_description
1 polymer ?
#
loop_
_entity_poly.entity_id
_entity_poly.type
_entity_poly.pdbx_seq_one_letter_code
_entity_poly.pdbx_strand_id
1 'polypeptide(L)'
;MSLQGKVALVTGASRGIGQAIALELGRNGAVVVGTATSESGAERISAAFKEAGIEGFGLMLDVCSAESVDSVLSTIQARVGAPLILVNNAGITRDNLMMRMKDDEWYDVVNTNLNSLFRLSKGVLRGMTKARWGRIISIGSVVGAMGNAGQVNYASAKSGLEDFSRALAREVGSRAVTVNSVAPGFIDTDMTRELPEAQREALLTQIPLGRLGQAQEIANVVSFLASEGAGYVTGATIPVNGGMYMS
;
A
#
# COMPACT_ATOMS: atom_id res chain seq x y z
N MET A 1 -3.18 -13.70 -14.41
CA MET A 1 -1.88 -13.81 -13.71
C MET A 1 -2.10 -14.70 -12.50
N SER A 2 -1.37 -15.79 -12.31
CA SER A 2 -1.65 -16.70 -11.18
C SER A 2 -0.76 -16.37 -9.99
N LEU A 3 -1.37 -16.17 -8.82
CA LEU A 3 -0.70 -16.02 -7.53
C LEU A 3 -0.97 -17.24 -6.63
N GLN A 4 -1.35 -18.36 -7.23
CA GLN A 4 -1.72 -19.58 -6.52
C GLN A 4 -0.66 -20.00 -5.50
N GLY A 5 -1.08 -20.22 -4.27
CA GLY A 5 -0.22 -20.66 -3.18
C GLY A 5 0.70 -19.56 -2.60
N LYS A 6 0.56 -18.30 -3.04
CA LYS A 6 1.29 -17.17 -2.45
C LYS A 6 0.47 -16.54 -1.34
N VAL A 7 1.10 -16.28 -0.20
CA VAL A 7 0.48 -15.52 0.90
C VAL A 7 0.76 -14.04 0.69
N ALA A 8 -0.31 -13.24 0.67
CA ALA A 8 -0.25 -11.80 0.52
C ALA A 8 -0.73 -11.09 1.80
N LEU A 9 0.10 -10.19 2.32
CA LEU A 9 -0.25 -9.27 3.40
C LEU A 9 -0.55 -7.89 2.81
N VAL A 10 -1.77 -7.38 3.03
CA VAL A 10 -2.20 -6.05 2.58
C VAL A 10 -2.59 -5.21 3.79
N THR A 11 -1.86 -4.14 4.07
CA THR A 11 -2.17 -3.26 5.18
C THR A 11 -3.24 -2.23 4.82
N GLY A 12 -4.14 -1.91 5.77
CA GLY A 12 -5.23 -0.95 5.54
C GLY A 12 -6.25 -1.44 4.50
N ALA A 13 -6.63 -2.72 4.55
CA ALA A 13 -7.46 -3.40 3.55
C ALA A 13 -8.98 -3.30 3.81
N SER A 14 -9.43 -2.51 4.79
CA SER A 14 -10.86 -2.46 5.17
C SER A 14 -11.74 -1.63 4.24
N ARG A 15 -11.17 -0.81 3.35
CA ARG A 15 -11.86 0.05 2.39
C ARG A 15 -10.93 0.56 1.29
N GLY A 16 -11.50 1.23 0.29
CA GLY A 16 -10.79 2.01 -0.73
C GLY A 16 -9.76 1.19 -1.51
N ILE A 17 -8.58 1.77 -1.71
CA ILE A 17 -7.49 1.17 -2.50
C ILE A 17 -7.04 -0.17 -1.89
N GLY A 18 -6.85 -0.22 -0.57
CA GLY A 18 -6.40 -1.44 0.11
C GLY A 18 -7.37 -2.60 -0.04
N GLN A 19 -8.68 -2.35 0.03
CA GLN A 19 -9.70 -3.37 -0.19
C GLN A 19 -9.68 -3.86 -1.64
N ALA A 20 -9.63 -2.94 -2.61
CA ALA A 20 -9.58 -3.33 -4.02
C ALA A 20 -8.34 -4.18 -4.33
N ILE A 21 -7.18 -3.81 -3.78
CA ILE A 21 -5.94 -4.59 -3.92
C ILE A 21 -6.10 -5.99 -3.32
N ALA A 22 -6.61 -6.08 -2.09
CA ALA A 22 -6.78 -7.34 -1.40
C ALA A 22 -7.70 -8.30 -2.16
N LEU A 23 -8.84 -7.79 -2.66
CA LEU A 23 -9.78 -8.56 -3.47
C LEU A 23 -9.15 -9.00 -4.80
N GLU A 24 -8.41 -8.13 -5.47
CA GLU A 24 -7.77 -8.44 -6.76
C GLU A 24 -6.69 -9.52 -6.61
N LEU A 25 -5.83 -9.43 -5.58
CA LEU A 25 -4.82 -10.46 -5.31
C LEU A 25 -5.48 -11.81 -5.01
N GLY A 26 -6.58 -11.81 -4.25
CA GLY A 26 -7.35 -13.03 -3.96
C GLY A 26 -7.98 -13.63 -5.20
N ARG A 27 -8.59 -12.83 -6.09
CA ARG A 27 -9.14 -13.31 -7.38
C ARG A 27 -8.05 -13.94 -8.27
N ASN A 28 -6.80 -13.50 -8.12
CA ASN A 28 -5.65 -14.09 -8.80
C ASN A 28 -5.05 -15.31 -8.09
N GLY A 29 -5.69 -15.81 -7.01
CA GLY A 29 -5.36 -17.05 -6.33
C GLY A 29 -4.43 -16.96 -5.14
N ALA A 30 -4.11 -15.72 -4.66
CA ALA A 30 -3.37 -15.55 -3.42
C ALA A 30 -4.24 -15.87 -2.19
N VAL A 31 -3.60 -16.40 -1.14
CA VAL A 31 -4.18 -16.41 0.21
C VAL A 31 -3.94 -15.03 0.82
N VAL A 32 -5.00 -14.26 1.06
CA VAL A 32 -4.87 -12.86 1.43
C VAL A 32 -5.11 -12.63 2.91
N VAL A 33 -4.16 -11.97 3.56
CA VAL A 33 -4.34 -11.42 4.90
C VAL A 33 -4.45 -9.91 4.78
N GLY A 34 -5.63 -9.38 5.03
CA GLY A 34 -5.88 -7.94 5.08
C GLY A 34 -5.84 -7.43 6.51
N THR A 35 -5.36 -6.20 6.73
CA THR A 35 -5.36 -5.66 8.09
C THR A 35 -6.10 -4.33 8.21
N ALA A 36 -6.60 -4.06 9.42
CA ALA A 36 -7.22 -2.82 9.83
C ALA A 36 -6.78 -2.45 11.25
N THR A 37 -7.00 -1.20 11.66
CA THR A 37 -6.63 -0.71 13.00
C THR A 37 -7.61 -1.13 14.11
N SER A 38 -8.74 -1.75 13.75
CA SER A 38 -9.77 -2.21 14.70
C SER A 38 -10.23 -3.63 14.39
N GLU A 39 -10.74 -4.31 15.43
CA GLU A 39 -11.34 -5.65 15.31
C GLU A 39 -12.50 -5.65 14.31
N SER A 40 -13.41 -4.69 14.40
CA SER A 40 -14.53 -4.54 13.45
C SER A 40 -14.08 -4.31 12.01
N GLY A 41 -12.92 -3.68 11.81
CA GLY A 41 -12.28 -3.55 10.50
C GLY A 41 -11.77 -4.89 9.98
N ALA A 42 -11.15 -5.69 10.83
CA ALA A 42 -10.67 -7.04 10.50
C ALA A 42 -11.82 -7.99 10.17
N GLU A 43 -12.92 -7.92 10.92
CA GLU A 43 -14.14 -8.68 10.65
C GLU A 43 -14.76 -8.32 9.29
N ARG A 44 -14.85 -7.01 8.96
CA ARG A 44 -15.33 -6.56 7.63
C ARG A 44 -14.46 -7.10 6.50
N ILE A 45 -13.14 -7.14 6.66
CA ILE A 45 -12.23 -7.73 5.67
C ILE A 45 -12.54 -9.20 5.47
N SER A 46 -12.67 -9.96 6.58
CA SER A 46 -13.00 -11.40 6.52
C SER A 46 -14.35 -11.66 5.85
N ALA A 47 -15.36 -10.85 6.16
CA ALA A 47 -16.67 -10.93 5.54
C ALA A 47 -16.61 -10.65 4.02
N ALA A 48 -15.89 -9.61 3.61
CA ALA A 48 -15.72 -9.27 2.20
C ALA A 48 -14.99 -10.38 1.41
N PHE A 49 -13.98 -11.01 2.00
CA PHE A 49 -13.29 -12.14 1.37
C PHE A 49 -14.23 -13.35 1.21
N LYS A 50 -14.99 -13.65 2.25
CA LYS A 50 -16.00 -14.74 2.20
C LYS A 50 -17.05 -14.51 1.11
N GLU A 51 -17.58 -13.29 1.01
CA GLU A 51 -18.55 -12.90 -0.02
C GLU A 51 -17.96 -13.01 -1.42
N ALA A 52 -16.70 -12.62 -1.60
CA ALA A 52 -16.00 -12.70 -2.88
C ALA A 52 -15.44 -14.11 -3.21
N GLY A 53 -15.60 -15.10 -2.33
CA GLY A 53 -15.03 -16.45 -2.51
C GLY A 53 -13.50 -16.49 -2.47
N ILE A 54 -12.87 -15.58 -1.73
CA ILE A 54 -11.43 -15.45 -1.63
C ILE A 54 -10.94 -16.18 -0.37
N GLU A 55 -9.88 -16.94 -0.52
CA GLU A 55 -9.17 -17.54 0.61
C GLU A 55 -8.39 -16.47 1.37
N GLY A 56 -8.73 -16.24 2.63
CA GLY A 56 -8.07 -15.22 3.42
C GLY A 56 -8.84 -14.81 4.67
N PHE A 57 -8.29 -13.87 5.40
CA PHE A 57 -8.89 -13.34 6.63
C PHE A 57 -8.36 -11.96 6.98
N GLY A 58 -9.09 -11.26 7.83
CA GLY A 58 -8.69 -9.97 8.40
C GLY A 58 -7.99 -10.13 9.76
N LEU A 59 -7.04 -9.26 10.05
CA LEU A 59 -6.40 -9.12 11.35
C LEU A 59 -6.35 -7.65 11.78
N MET A 60 -6.39 -7.41 13.08
CA MET A 60 -6.09 -6.10 13.64
C MET A 60 -4.58 -5.89 13.63
N LEU A 61 -4.13 -4.71 13.16
CA LEU A 61 -2.73 -4.32 13.11
C LEU A 61 -2.58 -2.82 13.33
N ASP A 62 -1.78 -2.46 14.31
CA ASP A 62 -1.17 -1.14 14.41
C ASP A 62 0.23 -1.19 13.77
N VAL A 63 0.36 -0.59 12.60
CA VAL A 63 1.63 -0.55 11.84
C VAL A 63 2.71 0.30 12.54
N CYS A 64 2.32 1.13 13.52
CA CYS A 64 3.24 1.94 14.31
C CYS A 64 3.85 1.16 15.49
N SER A 65 3.24 0.07 15.95
CA SER A 65 3.72 -0.78 17.04
C SER A 65 4.54 -1.96 16.52
N ALA A 66 5.78 -2.08 16.95
CA ALA A 66 6.64 -3.21 16.61
C ALA A 66 6.06 -4.54 17.13
N GLU A 67 5.53 -4.54 18.37
CA GLU A 67 4.92 -5.71 18.97
C GLU A 67 3.68 -6.18 18.19
N SER A 68 2.85 -5.24 17.71
CA SER A 68 1.68 -5.55 16.90
C SER A 68 2.10 -6.17 15.56
N VAL A 69 3.13 -5.61 14.90
CA VAL A 69 3.68 -6.15 13.65
C VAL A 69 4.22 -7.57 13.85
N ASP A 70 5.03 -7.80 14.88
CA ASP A 70 5.63 -9.11 15.18
C ASP A 70 4.56 -10.17 15.49
N SER A 71 3.54 -9.79 16.28
CA SER A 71 2.40 -10.66 16.61
C SER A 71 1.61 -11.07 15.37
N VAL A 72 1.28 -10.11 14.50
CA VAL A 72 0.54 -10.36 13.25
C VAL A 72 1.35 -11.24 12.31
N LEU A 73 2.62 -10.95 12.09
CA LEU A 73 3.48 -11.77 11.23
C LEU A 73 3.63 -13.21 11.76
N SER A 74 3.76 -13.38 13.06
CA SER A 74 3.79 -14.70 13.71
C SER A 74 2.48 -15.46 13.52
N THR A 75 1.34 -14.78 13.66
CA THR A 75 0.01 -15.36 13.43
C THR A 75 -0.16 -15.81 11.98
N ILE A 76 0.25 -14.97 11.02
CA ILE A 76 0.18 -15.30 9.59
C ILE A 76 1.06 -16.53 9.30
N GLN A 77 2.30 -16.51 9.79
CA GLN A 77 3.25 -17.61 9.60
C GLN A 77 2.71 -18.96 10.12
N ALA A 78 2.03 -18.94 11.27
CA ALA A 78 1.47 -20.14 11.89
C ALA A 78 0.23 -20.66 11.15
N ARG A 79 -0.61 -19.76 10.58
CA ARG A 79 -1.87 -20.13 9.96
C ARG A 79 -1.77 -20.50 8.48
N VAL A 80 -0.98 -19.74 7.71
CA VAL A 80 -0.97 -19.83 6.24
C VAL A 80 0.44 -19.81 5.65
N GLY A 81 1.48 -19.65 6.47
CA GLY A 81 2.86 -19.59 6.00
C GLY A 81 3.38 -18.15 5.86
N ALA A 82 4.63 -18.02 5.42
CA ALA A 82 5.29 -16.72 5.31
C ALA A 82 4.64 -15.84 4.24
N PRO A 83 4.39 -14.54 4.52
CA PRO A 83 4.00 -13.60 3.49
C PRO A 83 5.11 -13.48 2.43
N LEU A 84 4.77 -13.80 1.19
CA LEU A 84 5.65 -13.64 0.04
C LEU A 84 5.29 -12.43 -0.82
N ILE A 85 4.11 -11.85 -0.59
CA ILE A 85 3.68 -10.58 -1.14
C ILE A 85 3.34 -9.65 0.03
N LEU A 86 3.96 -8.48 0.07
CA LEU A 86 3.66 -7.41 1.03
C LEU A 86 3.18 -6.19 0.26
N VAL A 87 1.98 -5.71 0.60
CA VAL A 87 1.46 -4.44 0.12
C VAL A 87 1.35 -3.46 1.28
N ASN A 88 2.26 -2.50 1.33
CA ASN A 88 2.25 -1.39 2.27
C ASN A 88 1.27 -0.32 1.76
N ASN A 89 0.01 -0.41 2.18
CA ASN A 89 -1.03 0.54 1.78
C ASN A 89 -1.55 1.39 2.95
N ALA A 90 -1.44 0.93 4.19
CA ALA A 90 -1.86 1.73 5.35
C ALA A 90 -1.18 3.11 5.35
N GLY A 91 -1.98 4.15 5.54
CA GLY A 91 -1.48 5.52 5.56
C GLY A 91 -2.54 6.49 6.07
N ILE A 92 -2.08 7.65 6.53
CA ILE A 92 -2.90 8.74 7.02
C ILE A 92 -2.40 10.07 6.48
N THR A 93 -3.26 11.08 6.52
CA THR A 93 -2.90 12.49 6.36
C THR A 93 -3.19 13.26 7.66
N ARG A 94 -2.42 14.31 7.90
CA ARG A 94 -2.63 15.34 8.93
C ARG A 94 -2.21 16.66 8.31
N ASP A 95 -3.14 17.23 7.54
CA ASP A 95 -2.87 18.39 6.70
C ASP A 95 -2.89 19.67 7.52
N ASN A 96 -1.78 20.41 7.48
CA ASN A 96 -1.66 21.73 8.09
C ASN A 96 -0.53 22.51 7.41
N LEU A 97 -0.64 23.85 7.38
CA LEU A 97 0.45 24.69 6.90
C LEU A 97 1.67 24.54 7.81
N MET A 98 2.89 24.51 7.24
CA MET A 98 4.14 24.28 7.98
C MET A 98 4.27 25.14 9.24
N MET A 99 3.91 26.43 9.16
CA MET A 99 3.97 27.34 10.31
C MET A 99 3.01 27.02 11.46
N ARG A 100 2.02 26.17 11.21
CA ARG A 100 0.98 25.77 12.19
C ARG A 100 1.01 24.27 12.49
N MET A 101 1.79 23.52 11.72
CA MET A 101 1.91 22.06 11.88
C MET A 101 2.50 21.74 13.24
N LYS A 102 1.82 20.86 13.97
CA LYS A 102 2.28 20.40 15.27
C LYS A 102 3.19 19.18 15.12
N ASP A 103 4.03 18.95 16.12
CA ASP A 103 4.94 17.80 16.14
C ASP A 103 4.20 16.46 16.05
N ASP A 104 3.05 16.32 16.71
CA ASP A 104 2.22 15.13 16.65
C ASP A 104 1.66 14.89 15.24
N GLU A 105 1.21 15.93 14.54
CA GLU A 105 0.76 15.85 13.14
C GLU A 105 1.88 15.39 12.20
N TRP A 106 3.10 15.83 12.46
CA TRP A 106 4.30 15.40 11.72
C TRP A 106 4.63 13.94 12.02
N TYR A 107 4.79 13.59 13.30
CA TYR A 107 5.25 12.25 13.68
C TYR A 107 4.21 11.18 13.41
N ASP A 108 2.91 11.45 13.57
CA ASP A 108 1.84 10.51 13.20
C ASP A 108 1.96 10.09 11.73
N VAL A 109 2.12 11.08 10.84
CA VAL A 109 2.22 10.83 9.40
C VAL A 109 3.51 10.10 9.06
N VAL A 110 4.66 10.52 9.57
CA VAL A 110 5.95 9.86 9.29
C VAL A 110 5.97 8.43 9.86
N ASN A 111 5.46 8.23 11.08
CA ASN A 111 5.42 6.89 11.69
C ASN A 111 4.53 5.93 10.93
N THR A 112 3.35 6.39 10.48
CA THR A 112 2.39 5.55 9.77
C THR A 112 2.80 5.31 8.32
N ASN A 113 3.21 6.37 7.59
CA ASN A 113 3.42 6.27 6.13
C ASN A 113 4.85 5.87 5.73
N LEU A 114 5.85 6.03 6.62
CA LEU A 114 7.24 5.73 6.30
C LEU A 114 7.86 4.70 7.27
N ASN A 115 7.83 4.94 8.59
CA ASN A 115 8.48 4.04 9.54
C ASN A 115 7.83 2.64 9.55
N SER A 116 6.54 2.55 9.25
CA SER A 116 5.83 1.27 9.11
C SER A 116 6.42 0.38 8.01
N LEU A 117 6.86 0.98 6.90
CA LEU A 117 7.46 0.25 5.79
C LEU A 117 8.71 -0.50 6.23
N PHE A 118 9.55 0.16 7.03
CA PHE A 118 10.75 -0.47 7.59
C PHE A 118 10.38 -1.68 8.44
N ARG A 119 9.42 -1.55 9.37
CA ARG A 119 9.01 -2.63 10.26
C ARG A 119 8.46 -3.83 9.48
N LEU A 120 7.49 -3.58 8.62
CA LEU A 120 6.81 -4.63 7.84
C LEU A 120 7.77 -5.29 6.84
N SER A 121 8.53 -4.51 6.08
CA SER A 121 9.48 -5.07 5.11
C SER A 121 10.53 -5.92 5.79
N LYS A 122 11.14 -5.44 6.89
CA LYS A 122 12.11 -6.20 7.69
C LYS A 122 11.52 -7.53 8.17
N GLY A 123 10.26 -7.51 8.64
CA GLY A 123 9.59 -8.68 9.17
C GLY A 123 9.36 -9.79 8.13
N VAL A 124 9.06 -9.43 6.87
CA VAL A 124 8.79 -10.43 5.82
C VAL A 124 10.05 -10.88 5.06
N LEU A 125 11.14 -10.11 5.08
CA LEU A 125 12.33 -10.36 4.26
C LEU A 125 12.95 -11.74 4.51
N ARG A 126 12.98 -12.23 5.75
CA ARG A 126 13.56 -13.55 6.05
C ARG A 126 12.82 -14.67 5.31
N GLY A 127 11.49 -14.61 5.26
CA GLY A 127 10.66 -15.57 4.53
C GLY A 127 10.91 -15.50 3.02
N MET A 128 10.86 -14.28 2.46
CA MET A 128 11.07 -14.03 1.04
C MET A 128 12.46 -14.46 0.56
N THR A 129 13.51 -14.10 1.30
CA THR A 129 14.90 -14.47 0.96
C THR A 129 15.14 -15.97 1.03
N LYS A 130 14.53 -16.67 2.00
CA LYS A 130 14.58 -18.13 2.10
C LYS A 130 13.85 -18.80 0.93
N ALA A 131 12.70 -18.27 0.55
CA ALA A 131 11.93 -18.76 -0.60
C ALA A 131 12.58 -18.43 -1.95
N ARG A 132 13.58 -17.52 -1.99
CA ARG A 132 14.12 -16.93 -3.21
C ARG A 132 13.03 -16.41 -4.14
N TRP A 133 12.03 -15.79 -3.54
CA TRP A 133 10.90 -15.16 -4.20
C TRP A 133 10.22 -14.19 -3.22
N GLY A 134 9.89 -13.00 -3.68
CA GLY A 134 9.15 -12.03 -2.89
C GLY A 134 8.74 -10.82 -3.72
N ARG A 135 7.66 -10.16 -3.27
CA ARG A 135 7.12 -8.95 -3.86
C ARG A 135 6.78 -7.96 -2.75
N ILE A 136 7.48 -6.84 -2.70
CA ILE A 136 7.16 -5.73 -1.79
C ILE A 136 6.66 -4.58 -2.66
N ILE A 137 5.44 -4.14 -2.41
CA ILE A 137 4.78 -3.09 -3.19
C ILE A 137 4.26 -2.05 -2.22
N SER A 138 4.70 -0.81 -2.36
CA SER A 138 4.31 0.28 -1.47
C SER A 138 3.43 1.29 -2.18
N ILE A 139 2.32 1.69 -1.56
CA ILE A 139 1.40 2.68 -2.13
C ILE A 139 1.89 4.08 -1.76
N GLY A 140 2.53 4.72 -2.74
CA GLY A 140 2.99 6.09 -2.70
C GLY A 140 1.87 7.11 -2.90
N SER A 141 2.19 8.20 -3.55
CA SER A 141 1.24 9.24 -3.97
C SER A 141 1.90 10.16 -4.98
N VAL A 142 1.14 10.70 -5.91
CA VAL A 142 1.58 11.79 -6.79
C VAL A 142 2.11 12.99 -5.98
N VAL A 143 1.57 13.20 -4.77
CA VAL A 143 2.00 14.28 -3.86
C VAL A 143 3.46 14.11 -3.41
N GLY A 144 3.98 12.89 -3.36
CA GLY A 144 5.40 12.65 -3.06
C GLY A 144 6.34 13.27 -4.09
N ALA A 145 5.94 13.27 -5.38
CA ALA A 145 6.73 13.84 -6.47
C ALA A 145 6.44 15.33 -6.70
N MET A 146 5.16 15.74 -6.63
CA MET A 146 4.74 17.11 -6.95
C MET A 146 4.83 18.07 -5.75
N GLY A 147 4.72 17.55 -4.53
CA GLY A 147 4.41 18.37 -3.36
C GLY A 147 2.94 18.81 -3.34
N ASN A 148 2.47 19.24 -2.18
CA ASN A 148 1.18 19.89 -2.02
C ASN A 148 1.21 20.81 -0.80
N ALA A 149 0.66 22.02 -0.92
CA ALA A 149 0.57 22.94 0.19
C ALA A 149 -0.22 22.34 1.35
N GLY A 150 0.28 22.46 2.58
CA GLY A 150 -0.34 21.86 3.77
C GLY A 150 0.00 20.39 4.01
N GLN A 151 0.78 19.75 3.15
CA GLN A 151 1.12 18.32 3.23
C GLN A 151 2.62 18.06 3.28
N VAL A 152 3.40 18.93 3.92
CA VAL A 152 4.87 18.77 4.00
C VAL A 152 5.25 17.42 4.65
N ASN A 153 4.56 17.03 5.73
CA ASN A 153 4.71 15.72 6.37
C ASN A 153 4.39 14.55 5.44
N TYR A 154 3.25 14.61 4.77
CA TYR A 154 2.77 13.56 3.87
C TYR A 154 3.65 13.43 2.62
N ALA A 155 3.96 14.56 1.97
CA ALA A 155 4.85 14.59 0.81
C ALA A 155 6.24 14.01 1.14
N SER A 156 6.84 14.43 2.28
CA SER A 156 8.13 13.91 2.75
C SER A 156 8.08 12.40 2.98
N ALA A 157 7.03 11.90 3.63
CA ALA A 157 6.88 10.47 3.89
C ALA A 157 6.70 9.66 2.60
N LYS A 158 5.91 10.18 1.64
CA LYS A 158 5.65 9.48 0.36
C LYS A 158 6.84 9.53 -0.59
N SER A 159 7.61 10.61 -0.59
CA SER A 159 8.90 10.66 -1.31
C SER A 159 9.93 9.71 -0.69
N GLY A 160 10.08 9.73 0.64
CA GLY A 160 10.97 8.81 1.35
C GLY A 160 10.62 7.32 1.14
N LEU A 161 9.34 7.00 0.95
CA LEU A 161 8.87 5.65 0.60
C LEU A 161 9.46 5.18 -0.74
N GLU A 162 9.54 6.05 -1.73
CA GLU A 162 10.08 5.71 -3.05
C GLU A 162 11.59 5.46 -2.97
N ASP A 163 12.34 6.31 -2.24
CA ASP A 163 13.77 6.12 -2.02
C ASP A 163 14.07 4.88 -1.18
N PHE A 164 13.27 4.61 -0.15
CA PHE A 164 13.33 3.36 0.59
C PHE A 164 13.17 2.15 -0.34
N SER A 165 12.20 2.19 -1.25
CA SER A 165 11.95 1.10 -2.20
C SER A 165 13.13 0.90 -3.15
N ARG A 166 13.75 1.97 -3.66
CA ARG A 166 14.94 1.92 -4.52
C ARG A 166 16.16 1.31 -3.78
N ALA A 167 16.40 1.74 -2.55
CA ALA A 167 17.50 1.23 -1.74
C ALA A 167 17.33 -0.26 -1.42
N LEU A 168 16.14 -0.65 -0.93
CA LEU A 168 15.84 -2.02 -0.59
C LEU A 168 15.90 -2.96 -1.81
N ALA A 169 15.45 -2.50 -2.98
CA ALA A 169 15.53 -3.28 -4.21
C ALA A 169 16.97 -3.69 -4.55
N ARG A 170 17.96 -2.83 -4.30
CA ARG A 170 19.38 -3.12 -4.50
C ARG A 170 19.91 -4.19 -3.53
N GLU A 171 19.42 -4.19 -2.29
CA GLU A 171 19.86 -5.15 -1.27
C GLU A 171 19.34 -6.57 -1.53
N VAL A 172 18.06 -6.68 -1.98
CA VAL A 172 17.37 -7.97 -2.01
C VAL A 172 17.21 -8.57 -3.40
N GLY A 173 17.58 -7.85 -4.46
CA GLY A 173 17.43 -8.30 -5.84
C GLY A 173 18.14 -9.64 -6.13
N SER A 174 19.31 -9.90 -5.54
CA SER A 174 20.04 -11.18 -5.67
C SER A 174 19.29 -12.38 -5.08
N ARG A 175 18.23 -12.14 -4.34
CA ARG A 175 17.32 -13.15 -3.75
C ARG A 175 16.02 -13.31 -4.50
N ALA A 176 15.90 -12.74 -5.71
CA ALA A 176 14.69 -12.72 -6.53
C ALA A 176 13.48 -12.08 -5.81
N VAL A 177 13.75 -11.10 -4.93
CA VAL A 177 12.76 -10.25 -4.30
C VAL A 177 12.72 -8.92 -5.05
N THR A 178 11.54 -8.52 -5.54
CA THR A 178 11.35 -7.21 -6.15
C THR A 178 10.70 -6.23 -5.17
N VAL A 179 11.10 -4.98 -5.24
CA VAL A 179 10.57 -3.90 -4.40
C VAL A 179 10.20 -2.73 -5.29
N ASN A 180 8.92 -2.38 -5.32
CA ASN A 180 8.39 -1.32 -6.17
C ASN A 180 7.41 -0.43 -5.40
N SER A 181 7.13 0.74 -5.94
CA SER A 181 6.06 1.61 -5.48
C SER A 181 5.06 1.91 -6.59
N VAL A 182 3.83 2.15 -6.19
CA VAL A 182 2.76 2.66 -7.06
C VAL A 182 2.40 4.04 -6.54
N ALA A 183 2.37 5.04 -7.42
CA ALA A 183 2.04 6.42 -7.07
C ALA A 183 0.64 6.79 -7.63
N PRO A 184 -0.44 6.59 -6.85
CA PRO A 184 -1.76 7.02 -7.25
C PRO A 184 -1.85 8.54 -7.39
N GLY A 185 -2.68 9.00 -8.35
CA GLY A 185 -3.24 10.34 -8.35
C GLY A 185 -4.46 10.43 -7.42
N PHE A 186 -5.44 11.25 -7.81
CA PHE A 186 -6.72 11.32 -7.10
C PHE A 186 -7.63 10.16 -7.51
N ILE A 187 -7.95 9.32 -6.52
CA ILE A 187 -8.75 8.11 -6.68
C ILE A 187 -10.12 8.33 -6.05
N ASP A 188 -11.19 7.90 -6.73
CA ASP A 188 -12.56 7.95 -6.22
C ASP A 188 -12.70 6.99 -5.03
N THR A 189 -12.58 7.55 -3.83
CA THR A 189 -12.72 6.88 -2.54
C THR A 189 -13.59 7.75 -1.63
N ASP A 190 -13.97 7.25 -0.46
CA ASP A 190 -14.73 8.03 0.51
C ASP A 190 -14.08 9.38 0.82
N MET A 191 -12.74 9.39 0.92
CA MET A 191 -11.97 10.61 1.20
C MET A 191 -12.12 11.69 0.10
N THR A 192 -12.15 11.31 -1.16
CA THR A 192 -12.29 12.26 -2.28
C THR A 192 -13.73 12.66 -2.54
N ARG A 193 -14.70 11.83 -2.14
CA ARG A 193 -16.14 12.13 -2.24
C ARG A 193 -16.58 13.16 -1.21
N GLU A 194 -15.89 13.26 -0.07
CA GLU A 194 -16.17 14.25 0.98
C GLU A 194 -15.65 15.66 0.63
N LEU A 195 -14.88 15.81 -0.45
CA LEU A 195 -14.38 17.12 -0.89
C LEU A 195 -15.53 17.99 -1.44
N PRO A 196 -15.52 19.31 -1.14
CA PRO A 196 -16.43 20.26 -1.76
C PRO A 196 -16.36 20.21 -3.28
N GLU A 197 -17.50 20.39 -3.97
CA GLU A 197 -17.60 20.25 -5.42
C GLU A 197 -16.60 21.14 -6.19
N ALA A 198 -16.45 22.41 -5.77
CA ALA A 198 -15.47 23.32 -6.37
C ALA A 198 -14.02 22.83 -6.26
N GLN A 199 -13.66 22.15 -5.17
CA GLN A 199 -12.32 21.54 -5.04
C GLN A 199 -12.19 20.32 -5.94
N ARG A 200 -13.25 19.52 -6.05
CA ARG A 200 -13.27 18.36 -6.94
C ARG A 200 -13.14 18.77 -8.41
N GLU A 201 -13.85 19.80 -8.84
CA GLU A 201 -13.73 20.35 -10.19
C GLU A 201 -12.31 20.90 -10.46
N ALA A 202 -11.72 21.64 -9.52
CA ALA A 202 -10.36 22.13 -9.62
C ALA A 202 -9.31 20.99 -9.74
N LEU A 203 -9.54 19.86 -9.06
CA LEU A 203 -8.70 18.67 -9.21
C LEU A 203 -8.83 18.04 -10.59
N LEU A 204 -10.05 17.94 -11.12
CA LEU A 204 -10.29 17.35 -12.44
C LEU A 204 -9.57 18.10 -13.56
N THR A 205 -9.45 19.44 -13.46
CA THR A 205 -8.71 20.24 -14.45
C THR A 205 -7.22 19.94 -14.49
N GLN A 206 -6.65 19.34 -13.42
CA GLN A 206 -5.24 18.96 -13.35
C GLN A 206 -4.96 17.55 -13.88
N ILE A 207 -6.00 16.79 -14.19
CA ILE A 207 -5.89 15.41 -14.64
C ILE A 207 -6.12 15.34 -16.17
N PRO A 208 -5.12 15.06 -16.99
CA PRO A 208 -5.29 14.97 -18.46
C PRO A 208 -6.38 13.99 -18.90
N LEU A 209 -6.60 12.88 -18.19
CA LEU A 209 -7.71 11.96 -18.47
C LEU A 209 -9.10 12.49 -18.06
N GLY A 210 -9.20 13.67 -17.41
CA GLY A 210 -10.43 14.36 -17.09
C GLY A 210 -11.35 13.66 -16.09
N ARG A 211 -10.85 12.69 -15.34
CA ARG A 211 -11.61 11.94 -14.34
C ARG A 211 -10.73 11.50 -13.16
N LEU A 212 -11.37 11.21 -12.04
CA LEU A 212 -10.72 10.50 -10.94
C LEU A 212 -10.40 9.06 -11.37
N GLY A 213 -9.31 8.52 -10.84
CA GLY A 213 -9.00 7.10 -10.97
C GLY A 213 -9.94 6.24 -10.11
N GLN A 214 -10.06 4.97 -10.44
CA GLN A 214 -10.78 3.98 -9.63
C GLN A 214 -9.79 3.14 -8.80
N ALA A 215 -10.19 2.73 -7.60
CA ALA A 215 -9.37 1.88 -6.74
C ALA A 215 -8.93 0.58 -7.46
N GLN A 216 -9.78 0.06 -8.36
CA GLN A 216 -9.47 -1.11 -9.17
C GLN A 216 -8.31 -0.87 -10.15
N GLU A 217 -8.11 0.36 -10.65
CA GLU A 217 -6.99 0.67 -11.56
C GLU A 217 -5.66 0.57 -10.81
N ILE A 218 -5.64 0.97 -9.53
CA ILE A 218 -4.47 0.75 -8.66
C ILE A 218 -4.26 -0.75 -8.38
N ALA A 219 -5.34 -1.46 -8.06
CA ALA A 219 -5.29 -2.90 -7.77
C ALA A 219 -4.75 -3.71 -8.96
N ASN A 220 -5.09 -3.35 -10.19
CA ASN A 220 -4.60 -4.00 -11.41
C ASN A 220 -3.08 -3.87 -11.55
N VAL A 221 -2.53 -2.67 -11.29
CA VAL A 221 -1.07 -2.44 -11.34
C VAL A 221 -0.36 -3.18 -10.22
N VAL A 222 -0.91 -3.16 -8.99
CA VAL A 222 -0.37 -3.93 -7.87
C VAL A 222 -0.37 -5.43 -8.16
N SER A 223 -1.44 -5.95 -8.75
CA SER A 223 -1.55 -7.36 -9.15
C SER A 223 -0.51 -7.73 -10.21
N PHE A 224 -0.27 -6.86 -11.20
CA PHE A 224 0.82 -7.05 -12.15
C PHE A 224 2.18 -7.11 -11.45
N LEU A 225 2.49 -6.13 -10.58
CA LEU A 225 3.76 -6.10 -9.83
C LEU A 225 3.95 -7.29 -8.90
N ALA A 226 2.85 -7.87 -8.39
CA ALA A 226 2.86 -9.08 -7.58
C ALA A 226 3.11 -10.36 -8.39
N SER A 227 2.93 -10.34 -9.71
CA SER A 227 2.98 -11.52 -10.58
C SER A 227 4.40 -11.90 -11.00
N GLU A 228 4.53 -13.08 -11.63
CA GLU A 228 5.78 -13.52 -12.27
C GLU A 228 6.14 -12.62 -13.48
N GLY A 229 5.13 -12.04 -14.16
CA GLY A 229 5.35 -11.14 -15.30
C GLY A 229 6.13 -9.87 -14.96
N ALA A 230 6.13 -9.48 -13.67
CA ALA A 230 6.90 -8.34 -13.18
C ALA A 230 8.25 -8.74 -12.55
N GLY A 231 8.72 -9.97 -12.77
CA GLY A 231 9.94 -10.49 -12.14
C GLY A 231 11.23 -9.71 -12.46
N TYR A 232 11.22 -8.88 -13.51
CA TYR A 232 12.33 -8.01 -13.89
C TYR A 232 12.08 -6.52 -13.60
N VAL A 233 10.96 -6.20 -12.93
CA VAL A 233 10.61 -4.84 -12.49
C VAL A 233 10.96 -4.71 -11.01
N THR A 234 11.97 -3.90 -10.68
CA THR A 234 12.35 -3.63 -9.29
C THR A 234 12.95 -2.23 -9.15
N GLY A 235 12.73 -1.59 -8.02
CA GLY A 235 13.15 -0.21 -7.76
C GLY A 235 12.35 0.84 -8.53
N ALA A 236 11.25 0.46 -9.17
CA ALA A 236 10.42 1.35 -9.96
C ALA A 236 9.32 1.99 -9.12
N THR A 237 9.00 3.24 -9.45
CA THR A 237 7.75 3.90 -9.06
C THR A 237 6.84 3.96 -10.28
N ILE A 238 5.67 3.34 -10.20
CA ILE A 238 4.69 3.31 -11.30
C ILE A 238 3.62 4.38 -11.04
N PRO A 239 3.58 5.48 -11.81
CA PRO A 239 2.54 6.48 -11.69
C PRO A 239 1.21 5.94 -12.23
N VAL A 240 0.14 6.04 -11.43
CA VAL A 240 -1.23 5.69 -11.81
C VAL A 240 -2.12 6.88 -11.44
N ASN A 241 -2.02 7.95 -12.23
CA ASN A 241 -2.51 9.27 -11.85
C ASN A 241 -3.25 10.02 -12.97
N GLY A 242 -3.61 9.32 -14.05
CA GLY A 242 -4.33 9.93 -15.17
C GLY A 242 -3.53 10.99 -15.96
N GLY A 243 -2.20 10.99 -15.82
CA GLY A 243 -1.31 11.98 -16.43
C GLY A 243 -1.11 13.24 -15.60
N MET A 244 -1.63 13.29 -14.38
CA MET A 244 -1.47 14.45 -13.48
C MET A 244 0.02 14.78 -13.21
N TYR A 245 0.84 13.77 -13.14
CA TYR A 245 2.29 13.88 -13.08
C TYR A 245 2.93 12.86 -14.03
N MET A 246 3.84 13.33 -14.86
CA MET A 246 4.59 12.53 -15.83
C MET A 246 6.08 12.65 -15.49
N SER A 247 6.72 11.52 -15.14
CA SER A 247 8.15 11.41 -14.80
C SER A 247 8.95 10.88 -15.99
#